data_fac31e10353bfd1e3ce0c5a0f78dbf1b
#
_entry.id   fac31e10353bfd1e3ce0c5a0f78dbf1b
#
_cell.length_a   1.000
_cell.length_b   1.000
_cell.length_c   1.000
_cell.angle_alpha   90.00
_cell.angle_beta   90.00
_cell.angle_gamma   90.00
#
_symmetry.space_group_name_H-M   'P 1'
#
loop_
_entity.id
_entity.type
_entity.pdbx_description
1 polymer ?
#
loop_
_entity_poly.entity_id
_entity_poly.type
_entity_poly.pdbx_seq_one_letter_code
_entity_poly.pdbx_strand_id
1 'polypeptide(L)'
;MIASIAKKSMLPFAFVTTTVFAQSNAPEPPKVEVVTSIESQQWIGISPISRNTIWVSGVDGRVARSTDAGFSWDYSQPGPGDLQFRDIEAIDDRRAYALSIGDNGQSRIYFTENGGADWRLRYGASNDTFLNCMAISPQGEAWVTGDSVGDEWRMVRSPSGRNWIKTNSAVSAKPQSNEGGFASSGSCVRYHNDTWMIGTGNADVARVLIKARFGIRFDVIETPMQSGPGAGIFAVYPESKDNFYIAGGHLQAEQNDQPRLWHYQSGKFTALPEPPLDGTLYSLDKVDHNGEWLLTSNPSGAAAFHLQSKTWHKLSDANIWNIQCHGDAACWLAGKEGYIAKLVWKPAQAPQTNVVP
;
A
#
# COMPACT_ATOMS: atom_id res chain seq x y z
N MET A 1 -4.12 98.02 6.00
CA MET A 1 -4.51 96.90 5.14
C MET A 1 -3.85 95.65 5.69
N ILE A 2 -4.57 94.80 6.36
CA ILE A 2 -4.05 93.56 7.01
C ILE A 2 -4.70 92.40 6.27
N ALA A 3 -3.88 91.64 5.58
CA ALA A 3 -4.33 90.45 4.86
C ALA A 3 -4.39 89.23 5.80
N SER A 4 -5.54 88.61 5.93
CA SER A 4 -5.82 87.41 6.72
C SER A 4 -5.41 86.17 5.87
N ILE A 5 -4.49 85.36 6.37
CA ILE A 5 -4.12 84.09 5.79
C ILE A 5 -4.93 82.96 6.43
N ALA A 6 -5.84 82.36 5.65
CA ALA A 6 -6.60 81.19 6.09
C ALA A 6 -5.73 79.92 6.01
N LYS A 7 -5.48 79.28 7.12
CA LYS A 7 -4.86 77.95 7.22
C LYS A 7 -5.88 76.87 6.84
N LYS A 8 -5.62 76.17 5.70
CA LYS A 8 -6.34 74.92 5.39
C LYS A 8 -5.76 73.78 6.21
N SER A 9 -6.59 73.21 7.05
CA SER A 9 -6.31 71.97 7.80
C SER A 9 -6.46 70.77 6.85
N MET A 10 -5.38 70.04 6.61
CA MET A 10 -5.41 68.75 5.96
C MET A 10 -5.60 67.65 7.04
N LEU A 11 -6.71 66.95 7.01
CA LEU A 11 -6.91 65.70 7.77
C LEU A 11 -6.14 64.55 7.09
N PRO A 12 -5.42 63.72 7.86
CA PRO A 12 -4.74 62.56 7.27
C PRO A 12 -5.79 61.46 7.00
N PHE A 13 -5.85 60.99 5.76
CA PHE A 13 -6.54 59.74 5.41
C PHE A 13 -5.72 58.56 5.94
N ALA A 14 -6.24 57.86 6.93
CA ALA A 14 -5.72 56.59 7.41
C ALA A 14 -6.13 55.50 6.40
N PHE A 15 -5.20 54.96 5.66
CA PHE A 15 -5.40 53.74 4.90
C PHE A 15 -5.44 52.56 5.88
N VAL A 16 -6.59 51.97 6.09
CA VAL A 16 -6.76 50.70 6.79
C VAL A 16 -6.44 49.60 5.75
N THR A 17 -5.22 49.08 5.79
CA THR A 17 -4.86 47.85 5.05
C THR A 17 -5.45 46.66 5.78
N THR A 18 -6.58 46.16 5.31
CA THR A 18 -7.10 44.84 5.73
C THR A 18 -6.20 43.76 5.10
N THR A 19 -5.33 43.22 5.92
CA THR A 19 -4.60 41.96 5.59
C THR A 19 -5.64 40.84 5.64
N VAL A 20 -6.09 40.40 4.45
CA VAL A 20 -6.86 39.17 4.32
C VAL A 20 -5.85 38.03 4.52
N PHE A 21 -5.84 37.43 5.69
CA PHE A 21 -5.19 36.14 5.90
C PHE A 21 -5.97 35.12 5.07
N ALA A 22 -5.40 34.67 3.96
CA ALA A 22 -5.89 33.49 3.30
C ALA A 22 -5.72 32.33 4.30
N GLN A 23 -6.82 31.87 4.89
CA GLN A 23 -6.84 30.59 5.59
C GLN A 23 -6.45 29.54 4.56
N SER A 24 -5.26 29.01 4.67
CA SER A 24 -4.87 27.81 3.96
C SER A 24 -5.73 26.68 4.54
N ASN A 25 -6.84 26.36 3.88
CA ASN A 25 -7.62 25.17 4.19
C ASN A 25 -6.74 23.97 3.82
N ALA A 26 -5.89 23.51 4.74
CA ALA A 26 -5.23 22.23 4.61
C ALA A 26 -6.31 21.17 4.37
N PRO A 27 -6.15 20.27 3.39
CA PRO A 27 -7.16 19.25 3.13
C PRO A 27 -7.36 18.41 4.38
N GLU A 28 -8.63 18.12 4.69
CA GLU A 28 -8.95 17.27 5.82
C GLU A 28 -8.62 15.80 5.51
N PRO A 29 -8.05 15.06 6.47
CA PRO A 29 -7.79 13.63 6.31
C PRO A 29 -9.11 12.85 6.16
N PRO A 30 -9.04 11.63 5.56
CA PRO A 30 -10.22 10.78 5.49
C PRO A 30 -10.66 10.31 6.88
N LYS A 31 -11.94 9.98 7.01
CA LYS A 31 -12.49 9.33 8.20
C LYS A 31 -12.50 7.82 8.03
N VAL A 32 -12.28 7.10 9.11
CA VAL A 32 -12.40 5.65 9.16
C VAL A 32 -13.83 5.27 9.48
N GLU A 33 -14.45 4.44 8.64
CA GLU A 33 -15.76 3.83 8.85
C GLU A 33 -15.60 2.32 8.99
N VAL A 34 -15.79 1.81 10.21
CA VAL A 34 -15.61 0.39 10.51
C VAL A 34 -16.80 -0.42 9.99
N VAL A 35 -16.50 -1.55 9.33
CA VAL A 35 -17.49 -2.53 8.87
C VAL A 35 -17.64 -3.61 9.95
N THR A 36 -18.86 -3.83 10.44
CA THR A 36 -19.11 -4.73 11.56
C THR A 36 -19.79 -6.07 11.19
N SER A 37 -20.07 -6.26 9.90
CA SER A 37 -20.79 -7.42 9.37
C SER A 37 -19.93 -8.64 9.02
N ILE A 38 -18.61 -8.52 9.10
CA ILE A 38 -17.67 -9.58 8.74
C ILE A 38 -17.35 -10.48 9.96
N GLU A 39 -17.08 -11.77 9.71
CA GLU A 39 -16.66 -12.70 10.75
C GLU A 39 -15.35 -12.28 11.41
N SER A 40 -15.27 -12.52 12.73
CA SER A 40 -14.08 -12.22 13.51
C SER A 40 -12.97 -13.24 13.24
N GLN A 41 -11.96 -12.79 12.49
CA GLN A 41 -10.69 -13.48 12.28
C GLN A 41 -9.61 -12.48 11.90
N GLN A 42 -8.40 -12.93 11.64
CA GLN A 42 -7.35 -12.04 11.12
C GLN A 42 -7.44 -11.96 9.59
N TRP A 43 -7.89 -10.82 9.09
CA TRP A 43 -7.87 -10.47 7.67
C TRP A 43 -6.59 -9.73 7.33
N ILE A 44 -5.91 -10.13 6.24
CA ILE A 44 -4.56 -9.64 5.91
C ILE A 44 -4.49 -9.12 4.48
N GLY A 45 -4.71 -9.99 3.49
CA GLY A 45 -4.78 -9.56 2.09
C GLY A 45 -6.09 -8.83 1.83
N ILE A 46 -6.03 -7.73 1.10
CA ILE A 46 -7.20 -6.99 0.61
C ILE A 46 -7.00 -6.59 -0.83
N SER A 47 -8.07 -6.63 -1.61
CA SER A 47 -8.07 -6.17 -3.00
C SER A 47 -9.39 -5.46 -3.30
N PRO A 48 -9.45 -4.13 -3.12
CA PRO A 48 -10.60 -3.33 -3.50
C PRO A 48 -10.70 -3.23 -5.02
N ILE A 49 -11.92 -3.36 -5.55
CA ILE A 49 -12.25 -3.19 -6.97
C ILE A 49 -13.04 -1.90 -7.19
N SER A 50 -13.79 -1.52 -6.17
CA SER A 50 -14.59 -0.29 -6.14
C SER A 50 -14.91 0.09 -4.71
N ARG A 51 -15.69 1.14 -4.50
CA ARG A 51 -16.24 1.48 -3.19
C ARG A 51 -17.19 0.41 -2.62
N ASN A 52 -17.79 -0.39 -3.50
CA ASN A 52 -18.77 -1.40 -3.12
C ASN A 52 -18.20 -2.82 -3.14
N THR A 53 -17.17 -3.08 -3.93
CA THR A 53 -16.65 -4.43 -4.13
C THR A 53 -15.24 -4.55 -3.58
N ILE A 54 -15.06 -5.51 -2.67
CA ILE A 54 -13.78 -5.84 -2.06
C ILE A 54 -13.65 -7.35 -1.87
N TRP A 55 -12.45 -7.85 -2.05
CA TRP A 55 -12.03 -9.16 -1.63
C TRP A 55 -11.06 -9.05 -0.46
N VAL A 56 -11.17 -9.98 0.50
CA VAL A 56 -10.25 -10.09 1.62
C VAL A 56 -9.82 -11.53 1.82
N SER A 57 -8.59 -11.73 2.29
CA SER A 57 -8.05 -13.05 2.62
C SER A 57 -7.37 -13.03 3.98
N GLY A 58 -7.34 -14.19 4.64
CA GLY A 58 -6.82 -14.26 6.00
C GLY A 58 -6.31 -15.64 6.39
N VAL A 59 -6.18 -15.85 7.69
CA VAL A 59 -5.78 -17.12 8.29
C VAL A 59 -6.89 -18.17 8.17
N ASP A 60 -6.62 -19.40 8.59
CA ASP A 60 -7.59 -20.52 8.63
C ASP A 60 -8.23 -20.83 7.27
N GLY A 61 -7.45 -20.66 6.19
CA GLY A 61 -7.88 -21.01 4.83
C GLY A 61 -8.99 -20.11 4.25
N ARG A 62 -9.28 -18.98 4.85
CA ARG A 62 -10.47 -18.16 4.54
C ARG A 62 -10.20 -17.04 3.52
N VAL A 63 -11.21 -16.87 2.65
CA VAL A 63 -11.37 -15.70 1.77
C VAL A 63 -12.81 -15.22 1.91
N ALA A 64 -13.03 -13.92 1.87
CA ALA A 64 -14.36 -13.34 1.82
C ALA A 64 -14.45 -12.25 0.74
N ARG A 65 -15.66 -12.06 0.21
CA ARG A 65 -15.98 -11.05 -0.80
C ARG A 65 -17.22 -10.29 -0.38
N SER A 66 -17.21 -8.97 -0.51
CA SER A 66 -18.41 -8.14 -0.48
C SER A 66 -18.58 -7.41 -1.80
N THR A 67 -19.83 -7.25 -2.23
CA THR A 67 -20.22 -6.46 -3.43
C THR A 67 -21.18 -5.33 -3.09
N ASP A 68 -21.45 -5.11 -1.82
CA ASP A 68 -22.40 -4.13 -1.28
C ASP A 68 -21.77 -3.21 -0.21
N ALA A 69 -20.52 -2.84 -0.41
CA ALA A 69 -19.78 -1.94 0.48
C ALA A 69 -19.57 -2.51 1.90
N GLY A 70 -19.52 -3.83 2.05
CA GLY A 70 -19.30 -4.50 3.32
C GLY A 70 -20.56 -4.74 4.14
N PHE A 71 -21.77 -4.55 3.60
CA PHE A 71 -23.00 -4.86 4.31
C PHE A 71 -23.23 -6.37 4.42
N SER A 72 -22.81 -7.14 3.40
CA SER A 72 -22.84 -8.60 3.43
C SER A 72 -21.56 -9.21 2.84
N TRP A 73 -21.30 -10.48 3.17
CA TRP A 73 -20.07 -11.19 2.80
C TRP A 73 -20.35 -12.60 2.32
N ASP A 74 -19.78 -12.94 1.18
CA ASP A 74 -19.67 -14.31 0.68
C ASP A 74 -18.33 -14.90 1.16
N TYR A 75 -18.37 -15.99 1.92
CA TYR A 75 -17.18 -16.67 2.43
C TYR A 75 -16.83 -17.89 1.59
N SER A 76 -15.55 -18.13 1.41
CA SER A 76 -15.03 -19.31 0.71
C SER A 76 -13.70 -19.80 1.28
N GLN A 77 -13.36 -21.03 0.93
CA GLN A 77 -12.13 -21.72 1.36
C GLN A 77 -11.44 -22.28 0.10
N PRO A 78 -10.43 -21.58 -0.49
CA PRO A 78 -9.79 -21.99 -1.72
C PRO A 78 -9.10 -23.35 -1.68
N GLY A 79 -8.59 -23.76 -0.51
CA GLY A 79 -7.82 -24.98 -0.32
C GLY A 79 -7.98 -25.56 1.08
N PRO A 80 -7.04 -26.38 1.58
CA PRO A 80 -7.03 -26.87 2.95
C PRO A 80 -7.20 -25.75 3.99
N GLY A 81 -7.92 -26.03 5.08
CA GLY A 81 -8.29 -25.03 6.07
C GLY A 81 -7.14 -24.53 6.96
N ASP A 82 -5.98 -25.17 6.91
CA ASP A 82 -4.76 -24.79 7.63
C ASP A 82 -3.88 -23.79 6.83
N LEU A 83 -4.27 -23.43 5.60
CA LEU A 83 -3.53 -22.47 4.80
C LEU A 83 -3.71 -21.04 5.31
N GLN A 84 -2.64 -20.24 5.22
CA GLN A 84 -2.67 -18.83 5.53
C GLN A 84 -2.66 -18.02 4.23
N PHE A 85 -3.80 -17.45 3.87
CA PHE A 85 -3.90 -16.56 2.71
C PHE A 85 -3.50 -15.15 3.11
N ARG A 86 -2.27 -14.76 2.78
CA ARG A 86 -1.68 -13.46 3.12
C ARG A 86 -1.84 -12.41 2.05
N ASP A 87 -2.23 -12.85 0.84
CA ASP A 87 -2.40 -11.96 -0.29
C ASP A 87 -3.57 -12.39 -1.17
N ILE A 88 -4.25 -11.41 -1.76
CA ILE A 88 -5.36 -11.62 -2.68
C ILE A 88 -5.36 -10.53 -3.73
N GLU A 89 -5.45 -10.93 -5.00
CA GLU A 89 -5.44 -10.04 -6.15
C GLU A 89 -6.71 -10.26 -6.98
N ALA A 90 -7.64 -9.35 -6.85
CA ALA A 90 -8.89 -9.40 -7.59
C ALA A 90 -8.79 -8.69 -8.94
N ILE A 91 -9.34 -9.31 -9.98
CA ILE A 91 -9.46 -8.72 -11.30
C ILE A 91 -10.77 -7.96 -11.42
N ASP A 92 -11.84 -8.54 -10.83
CA ASP A 92 -13.19 -7.99 -10.80
C ASP A 92 -14.01 -8.62 -9.65
N ASP A 93 -15.32 -8.43 -9.66
CA ASP A 93 -16.23 -8.99 -8.66
C ASP A 93 -16.36 -10.52 -8.71
N ARG A 94 -15.90 -11.17 -9.78
CA ARG A 94 -16.00 -12.63 -9.99
C ARG A 94 -14.66 -13.35 -9.97
N ARG A 95 -13.58 -12.66 -10.37
CA ARG A 95 -12.26 -13.26 -10.61
C ARG A 95 -11.23 -12.73 -9.63
N ALA A 96 -10.58 -13.64 -8.92
CA ALA A 96 -9.52 -13.31 -8.00
C ALA A 96 -8.49 -14.45 -7.89
N TYR A 97 -7.26 -14.09 -7.55
CA TYR A 97 -6.20 -15.00 -7.15
C TYR A 97 -5.95 -14.85 -5.65
N ALA A 98 -5.81 -15.95 -4.94
CA ALA A 98 -5.43 -15.97 -3.54
C ALA A 98 -4.08 -16.69 -3.38
N LEU A 99 -3.13 -16.06 -2.68
CA LEU A 99 -1.81 -16.60 -2.38
C LEU A 99 -1.78 -17.04 -0.92
N SER A 100 -1.60 -18.34 -0.69
CA SER A 100 -1.22 -18.86 0.62
C SER A 100 0.31 -18.92 0.76
N ILE A 101 0.76 -18.76 1.99
CA ILE A 101 2.18 -18.80 2.36
C ILE A 101 2.47 -20.01 3.26
N GLY A 102 3.72 -20.36 3.40
CA GLY A 102 4.22 -21.38 4.30
C GLY A 102 5.21 -22.32 3.62
N ASP A 103 5.96 -23.03 4.45
CA ASP A 103 6.88 -24.09 4.05
C ASP A 103 6.14 -25.37 3.67
N ASN A 104 6.90 -26.39 3.25
CA ASN A 104 6.41 -27.74 2.97
C ASN A 104 5.23 -27.79 1.99
N GLY A 105 5.27 -26.94 0.94
CA GLY A 105 4.26 -26.90 -0.11
C GLY A 105 2.95 -26.20 0.29
N GLN A 106 2.94 -25.42 1.38
CA GLN A 106 1.81 -24.57 1.75
C GLN A 106 1.74 -23.27 0.94
N SER A 107 2.82 -22.85 0.30
CA SER A 107 2.84 -21.71 -0.63
C SER A 107 2.14 -22.09 -1.93
N ARG A 108 0.93 -21.58 -2.14
CA ARG A 108 0.06 -21.96 -3.27
C ARG A 108 -0.71 -20.77 -3.82
N ILE A 109 -1.02 -20.82 -5.11
CA ILE A 109 -1.85 -19.82 -5.79
C ILE A 109 -3.13 -20.49 -6.25
N TYR A 110 -4.25 -20.00 -5.79
CA TYR A 110 -5.59 -20.42 -6.21
C TYR A 110 -6.26 -19.34 -7.04
N PHE A 111 -7.18 -19.74 -7.90
CA PHE A 111 -7.96 -18.84 -8.75
C PHE A 111 -9.43 -19.20 -8.76
N THR A 112 -10.28 -18.21 -8.67
CA THR A 112 -11.72 -18.28 -8.90
C THR A 112 -12.12 -17.46 -10.11
N GLU A 113 -13.18 -17.88 -10.80
CA GLU A 113 -13.81 -17.14 -11.90
C GLU A 113 -15.33 -16.96 -11.70
N ASN A 114 -15.85 -17.37 -10.55
CA ASN A 114 -17.27 -17.36 -10.23
C ASN A 114 -17.59 -16.77 -8.86
N GLY A 115 -16.81 -15.80 -8.43
CA GLY A 115 -17.07 -15.07 -7.19
C GLY A 115 -16.68 -15.81 -5.91
N GLY A 116 -15.79 -16.80 -6.01
CA GLY A 116 -15.36 -17.61 -4.87
C GLY A 116 -16.18 -18.86 -4.63
N ALA A 117 -17.19 -19.16 -5.47
CA ALA A 117 -17.97 -20.40 -5.35
C ALA A 117 -17.10 -21.64 -5.56
N ASP A 118 -16.18 -21.57 -6.52
CA ASP A 118 -15.17 -22.60 -6.76
C ASP A 118 -13.78 -21.98 -6.90
N TRP A 119 -12.76 -22.71 -6.43
CA TRP A 119 -11.36 -22.35 -6.53
C TRP A 119 -10.54 -23.46 -7.19
N ARG A 120 -9.61 -23.09 -8.04
CA ARG A 120 -8.70 -24.01 -8.72
C ARG A 120 -7.26 -23.68 -8.38
N LEU A 121 -6.49 -24.70 -7.98
CA LEU A 121 -5.05 -24.56 -7.80
C LEU A 121 -4.38 -24.22 -9.15
N ARG A 122 -3.63 -23.13 -9.18
CA ARG A 122 -2.87 -22.66 -10.35
C ARG A 122 -1.38 -22.94 -10.24
N TYR A 123 -0.87 -22.85 -9.02
CA TYR A 123 0.53 -23.13 -8.73
C TYR A 123 0.69 -23.66 -7.31
N GLY A 124 1.52 -24.70 -7.17
CA GLY A 124 2.00 -25.20 -5.87
C GLY A 124 3.50 -25.09 -5.84
N ALA A 125 4.04 -24.39 -4.87
CA ALA A 125 5.48 -24.28 -4.68
C ALA A 125 6.09 -25.60 -4.18
N SER A 126 7.38 -25.80 -4.45
CA SER A 126 8.16 -26.89 -3.85
C SER A 126 8.30 -26.69 -2.34
N ASN A 127 8.61 -27.79 -1.63
CA ASN A 127 8.68 -27.77 -0.17
C ASN A 127 9.73 -26.81 0.42
N ASP A 128 10.73 -26.43 -0.37
CA ASP A 128 11.81 -25.50 -0.03
C ASP A 128 11.51 -24.03 -0.42
N THR A 129 10.29 -23.75 -0.82
CA THR A 129 9.93 -22.42 -1.34
C THR A 129 8.83 -21.80 -0.50
N PHE A 130 9.16 -20.69 0.16
CA PHE A 130 8.22 -19.81 0.84
C PHE A 130 7.91 -18.61 -0.07
N LEU A 131 6.65 -18.46 -0.50
CA LEU A 131 6.20 -17.30 -1.29
C LEU A 131 5.71 -16.20 -0.35
N ASN A 132 5.92 -14.94 -0.72
CA ASN A 132 5.64 -13.79 0.16
C ASN A 132 4.45 -12.94 -0.31
N CYS A 133 4.55 -12.36 -1.49
CA CYS A 133 3.58 -11.41 -2.04
C CYS A 133 3.39 -11.65 -3.54
N MET A 134 2.24 -11.19 -4.03
CA MET A 134 1.84 -11.27 -5.43
C MET A 134 1.31 -9.92 -5.90
N ALA A 135 1.48 -9.60 -7.17
CA ALA A 135 0.73 -8.54 -7.83
C ALA A 135 0.37 -8.94 -9.25
N ILE A 136 -0.74 -8.39 -9.75
CA ILE A 136 -1.26 -8.65 -11.09
C ILE A 136 -1.49 -7.33 -11.82
N SER A 137 -0.96 -7.23 -13.03
CA SER A 137 -1.24 -6.06 -13.89
C SER A 137 -2.65 -6.13 -14.50
N PRO A 138 -3.22 -4.99 -14.92
CA PRO A 138 -4.51 -4.97 -15.62
C PRO A 138 -4.55 -5.83 -16.91
N GLN A 139 -3.38 -6.16 -17.46
CA GLN A 139 -3.24 -7.01 -18.65
C GLN A 139 -3.14 -8.51 -18.30
N GLY A 140 -3.15 -8.86 -17.01
CA GLY A 140 -3.11 -10.22 -16.51
C GLY A 140 -1.71 -10.82 -16.34
N GLU A 141 -0.63 -10.05 -16.56
CA GLU A 141 0.71 -10.47 -16.12
C GLU A 141 0.75 -10.44 -14.61
N ALA A 142 1.35 -11.48 -14.01
CA ALA A 142 1.51 -11.58 -12.57
C ALA A 142 2.95 -11.91 -12.18
N TRP A 143 3.38 -11.38 -11.04
CA TRP A 143 4.64 -11.69 -10.40
C TRP A 143 4.42 -12.03 -8.93
N VAL A 144 5.10 -13.06 -8.48
CA VAL A 144 5.15 -13.51 -7.08
C VAL A 144 6.59 -13.62 -6.67
N THR A 145 6.92 -13.11 -5.50
CA THR A 145 8.24 -13.27 -4.90
C THR A 145 8.20 -14.27 -3.76
N GLY A 146 9.34 -14.90 -3.49
CA GLY A 146 9.56 -15.76 -2.33
C GLY A 146 10.96 -15.57 -1.79
N ASP A 147 11.25 -16.18 -0.64
CA ASP A 147 12.57 -16.15 -0.04
C ASP A 147 13.59 -16.87 -0.93
N SER A 148 14.77 -16.32 -1.08
CA SER A 148 15.85 -16.94 -1.85
C SER A 148 16.33 -18.24 -1.18
N VAL A 149 16.80 -19.18 -2.00
CA VAL A 149 17.40 -20.42 -1.51
C VAL A 149 18.78 -20.56 -2.13
N GLY A 150 19.82 -20.50 -1.31
CA GLY A 150 21.18 -20.39 -1.80
C GLY A 150 21.35 -19.14 -2.69
N ASP A 151 21.90 -19.33 -3.89
CA ASP A 151 22.13 -18.28 -4.89
C ASP A 151 20.94 -18.07 -5.85
N GLU A 152 19.75 -18.60 -5.55
CA GLU A 152 18.61 -18.57 -6.45
C GLU A 152 17.45 -17.76 -5.90
N TRP A 153 16.94 -16.85 -6.72
CA TRP A 153 15.65 -16.22 -6.49
C TRP A 153 14.51 -17.24 -6.61
N ARG A 154 13.58 -17.23 -5.67
CA ARG A 154 12.34 -17.99 -5.75
C ARG A 154 11.21 -17.09 -6.21
N MET A 155 11.14 -16.88 -7.52
CA MET A 155 10.11 -16.06 -8.14
C MET A 155 9.22 -16.89 -9.03
N VAL A 156 7.95 -16.52 -9.11
CA VAL A 156 6.98 -17.12 -10.01
C VAL A 156 6.36 -16.03 -10.87
N ARG A 157 6.24 -16.31 -12.16
CA ARG A 157 5.64 -15.40 -13.14
C ARG A 157 4.48 -16.09 -13.86
N SER A 158 3.45 -15.32 -14.14
CA SER A 158 2.45 -15.69 -15.13
C SER A 158 2.30 -14.59 -16.17
N PRO A 159 2.52 -14.84 -17.47
CA PRO A 159 2.34 -13.83 -18.51
C PRO A 159 0.89 -13.39 -18.72
N SER A 160 -0.08 -14.18 -18.28
CA SER A 160 -1.51 -13.96 -18.58
C SER A 160 -2.46 -14.46 -17.47
N GLY A 161 -1.96 -14.74 -16.27
CA GLY A 161 -2.73 -15.35 -15.18
C GLY A 161 -3.06 -16.84 -15.36
N ARG A 162 -2.80 -17.44 -16.52
CA ARG A 162 -3.18 -18.83 -16.80
C ARG A 162 -2.10 -19.84 -16.48
N ASN A 163 -0.89 -19.61 -16.98
CA ASN A 163 0.27 -20.49 -16.82
C ASN A 163 1.26 -19.83 -15.88
N TRP A 164 1.62 -20.53 -14.82
CA TRP A 164 2.53 -20.05 -13.78
C TRP A 164 3.85 -20.82 -13.87
N ILE A 165 4.94 -20.09 -13.95
CA ILE A 165 6.28 -20.65 -14.15
C ILE A 165 7.26 -20.09 -13.13
N LYS A 166 8.07 -20.97 -12.54
CA LYS A 166 9.22 -20.57 -11.74
C LYS A 166 10.25 -19.89 -12.64
N THR A 167 10.84 -18.78 -12.19
CA THR A 167 11.85 -18.05 -12.92
C THR A 167 12.99 -17.60 -11.98
N ASN A 168 14.22 -18.04 -12.27
CA ASN A 168 15.41 -17.71 -11.47
C ASN A 168 16.22 -16.56 -12.08
N SER A 169 15.98 -16.24 -13.36
CA SER A 169 16.75 -15.28 -14.14
C SER A 169 16.05 -13.93 -14.36
N ALA A 170 14.97 -13.68 -13.61
CA ALA A 170 14.16 -12.48 -13.75
C ALA A 170 14.84 -11.21 -13.19
N VAL A 171 15.85 -11.36 -12.35
CA VAL A 171 16.59 -10.25 -11.71
C VAL A 171 17.97 -10.11 -12.33
N SER A 172 18.46 -8.89 -12.44
CA SER A 172 19.79 -8.59 -13.03
C SER A 172 20.96 -8.99 -12.14
N ALA A 173 20.72 -9.22 -10.84
CA ALA A 173 21.73 -9.65 -9.87
C ALA A 173 21.26 -10.89 -9.10
N LYS A 174 22.19 -11.63 -8.53
CA LYS A 174 21.91 -12.73 -7.59
C LYS A 174 21.30 -12.19 -6.29
N PRO A 175 20.54 -13.04 -5.56
CA PRO A 175 20.14 -12.70 -4.20
C PRO A 175 21.37 -12.63 -3.27
N GLN A 176 21.26 -11.85 -2.22
CA GLN A 176 22.14 -11.91 -1.07
C GLN A 176 21.77 -13.14 -0.21
N SER A 177 22.63 -13.51 0.72
CA SER A 177 22.31 -14.57 1.69
C SER A 177 21.05 -14.23 2.47
N ASN A 178 20.09 -15.17 2.53
CA ASN A 178 18.80 -15.05 3.21
C ASN A 178 17.88 -13.92 2.68
N GLU A 179 18.17 -13.34 1.54
CA GLU A 179 17.33 -12.30 0.98
C GLU A 179 15.94 -12.82 0.63
N GLY A 180 14.92 -12.15 1.14
CA GLY A 180 13.52 -12.53 0.93
C GLY A 180 12.59 -11.35 1.08
N GLY A 181 11.31 -11.62 1.22
CA GLY A 181 10.26 -10.62 1.43
C GLY A 181 9.56 -10.79 2.77
N PHE A 182 8.56 -9.95 2.99
CA PHE A 182 7.73 -10.00 4.18
C PHE A 182 6.25 -10.17 3.82
N ALA A 183 5.70 -11.35 4.09
CA ALA A 183 4.30 -11.69 3.80
C ALA A 183 3.34 -11.09 4.84
N SER A 184 3.47 -9.80 5.16
CA SER A 184 2.68 -9.14 6.20
C SER A 184 1.39 -8.52 5.68
N SER A 185 1.35 -8.11 4.40
CA SER A 185 0.19 -7.38 3.85
C SER A 185 -0.05 -7.59 2.35
N GLY A 186 0.79 -8.37 1.65
CA GLY A 186 0.79 -8.43 0.18
C GLY A 186 1.48 -7.24 -0.50
N SER A 187 1.78 -6.15 0.22
CA SER A 187 2.31 -4.91 -0.36
C SER A 187 3.79 -4.96 -0.74
N CYS A 188 4.49 -6.07 -0.53
CA CYS A 188 5.91 -6.20 -0.89
C CYS A 188 6.15 -6.39 -2.40
N VAL A 189 5.12 -6.72 -3.17
CA VAL A 189 5.11 -6.70 -4.65
C VAL A 189 4.00 -5.77 -5.11
N ARG A 190 4.27 -4.90 -6.07
CA ARG A 190 3.25 -4.02 -6.65
C ARG A 190 3.49 -3.74 -8.13
N TYR A 191 2.38 -3.60 -8.85
CA TYR A 191 2.35 -3.04 -10.20
C TYR A 191 1.52 -1.76 -10.21
N HIS A 192 2.11 -0.67 -10.63
CA HIS A 192 1.42 0.60 -10.81
C HIS A 192 2.13 1.43 -11.89
N ASN A 193 1.40 2.21 -12.68
CA ASN A 193 1.92 3.08 -13.74
C ASN A 193 2.99 2.40 -14.62
N ASP A 194 2.65 1.22 -15.18
CA ASP A 194 3.54 0.41 -16.01
C ASP A 194 4.90 0.05 -15.37
N THR A 195 4.95 0.02 -14.04
CA THR A 195 6.15 -0.30 -13.26
C THR A 195 5.86 -1.43 -12.28
N TRP A 196 6.69 -2.48 -12.35
CA TRP A 196 6.76 -3.55 -11.37
C TRP A 196 7.79 -3.21 -10.31
N MET A 197 7.46 -3.44 -9.05
CA MET A 197 8.36 -3.19 -7.93
C MET A 197 8.22 -4.27 -6.87
N ILE A 198 9.36 -4.70 -6.32
CA ILE A 198 9.46 -5.70 -5.24
C ILE A 198 10.39 -5.13 -4.17
N GLY A 199 9.99 -5.18 -2.93
CA GLY A 199 10.82 -4.88 -1.77
C GLY A 199 11.42 -6.14 -1.17
N THR A 200 12.70 -6.09 -0.78
CA THR A 200 13.39 -7.20 -0.13
C THR A 200 13.90 -6.83 1.27
N GLY A 201 14.27 -7.84 2.03
CA GLY A 201 14.87 -7.72 3.36
C GLY A 201 15.51 -9.01 3.81
N ASN A 202 15.74 -9.17 5.10
CA ASN A 202 16.41 -10.29 5.75
C ASN A 202 17.90 -10.48 5.35
N ALA A 203 18.48 -9.55 4.60
CA ALA A 203 19.81 -9.57 4.05
C ALA A 203 20.65 -8.39 4.57
N ASP A 204 21.94 -8.35 4.21
CA ASP A 204 22.85 -7.28 4.64
C ASP A 204 22.41 -5.90 4.15
N VAL A 205 21.77 -5.85 2.96
CA VAL A 205 21.21 -4.62 2.39
C VAL A 205 19.80 -4.89 1.91
N ALA A 206 18.83 -4.07 2.34
CA ALA A 206 17.48 -4.07 1.82
C ALA A 206 17.48 -3.45 0.41
N ARG A 207 16.89 -4.14 -0.58
CA ARG A 207 16.92 -3.74 -1.98
C ARG A 207 15.52 -3.62 -2.58
N VAL A 208 15.41 -2.77 -3.58
CA VAL A 208 14.26 -2.69 -4.47
C VAL A 208 14.63 -3.41 -5.77
N LEU A 209 13.79 -4.33 -6.20
CA LEU A 209 13.82 -4.90 -7.53
C LEU A 209 12.76 -4.17 -8.36
N ILE A 210 13.17 -3.50 -9.44
CA ILE A 210 12.27 -2.64 -10.20
C ILE A 210 12.39 -2.89 -11.71
N LYS A 211 11.26 -2.87 -12.40
CA LYS A 211 11.18 -3.17 -13.83
C LYS A 211 10.06 -2.39 -14.49
N ALA A 212 10.32 -1.71 -15.61
CA ALA A 212 9.24 -1.25 -16.47
C ALA A 212 8.44 -2.45 -17.03
N ARG A 213 7.18 -2.24 -17.37
CA ARG A 213 6.28 -3.28 -17.90
C ARG A 213 6.91 -4.16 -18.96
N PHE A 214 7.55 -3.56 -19.96
CA PHE A 214 8.20 -4.28 -21.07
C PHE A 214 9.66 -4.61 -20.83
N GLY A 215 10.21 -4.31 -19.65
CA GLY A 215 11.57 -4.69 -19.27
C GLY A 215 11.71 -6.21 -19.19
N ILE A 216 12.88 -6.73 -19.55
CA ILE A 216 13.16 -8.17 -19.56
C ILE A 216 13.45 -8.65 -18.14
N ARG A 217 14.19 -7.86 -17.35
CA ARG A 217 14.64 -8.19 -16.00
C ARG A 217 14.36 -7.04 -15.04
N PHE A 218 14.27 -7.37 -13.77
CA PHE A 218 14.30 -6.39 -12.70
C PHE A 218 15.71 -5.86 -12.51
N ASP A 219 15.85 -4.55 -12.51
CA ASP A 219 17.04 -3.85 -12.04
C ASP A 219 17.04 -3.87 -10.51
N VAL A 220 18.22 -3.76 -9.89
CA VAL A 220 18.39 -3.77 -8.44
C VAL A 220 18.85 -2.40 -7.98
N ILE A 221 18.17 -1.86 -6.96
CA ILE A 221 18.53 -0.60 -6.30
C ILE A 221 18.74 -0.89 -4.81
N GLU A 222 19.93 -0.63 -4.29
CA GLU A 222 20.22 -0.67 -2.86
C GLU A 222 19.55 0.51 -2.15
N THR A 223 19.03 0.29 -0.96
CA THR A 223 18.25 1.29 -0.24
C THR A 223 18.85 1.62 1.14
N PRO A 224 18.57 2.79 1.70
CA PRO A 224 18.95 3.13 3.06
C PRO A 224 17.98 2.57 4.13
N MET A 225 17.03 1.70 3.75
CA MET A 225 16.13 1.05 4.70
C MET A 225 16.92 0.19 5.68
N GLN A 226 16.50 0.16 6.93
CA GLN A 226 17.05 -0.76 7.92
C GLN A 226 17.08 -2.19 7.37
N SER A 227 18.19 -2.91 7.58
CA SER A 227 18.46 -4.21 6.98
C SER A 227 18.98 -5.20 8.04
N GLY A 228 19.18 -6.46 7.64
CA GLY A 228 19.55 -7.57 8.50
C GLY A 228 18.38 -8.50 8.80
N PRO A 229 18.59 -9.54 9.64
CA PRO A 229 17.55 -10.52 9.96
C PRO A 229 16.29 -9.86 10.56
N GLY A 230 15.14 -10.09 9.96
CA GLY A 230 13.87 -9.49 10.38
C GLY A 230 13.67 -8.03 9.98
N ALA A 231 14.60 -7.43 9.23
CA ALA A 231 14.53 -6.04 8.81
C ALA A 231 14.52 -5.90 7.27
N GLY A 232 13.88 -4.85 6.77
CA GLY A 232 13.85 -4.53 5.36
C GLY A 232 12.62 -3.78 4.91
N ILE A 233 12.30 -3.95 3.62
CA ILE A 233 11.17 -3.31 2.94
C ILE A 233 9.96 -4.23 3.01
N PHE A 234 8.88 -3.76 3.62
CA PHE A 234 7.62 -4.48 3.78
C PHE A 234 6.58 -4.09 2.74
N ALA A 235 6.65 -2.85 2.28
CA ALA A 235 5.71 -2.31 1.32
C ALA A 235 6.39 -1.37 0.33
N VAL A 236 5.91 -1.40 -0.90
CA VAL A 236 6.42 -0.58 -2.00
C VAL A 236 5.29 0.12 -2.74
N TYR A 237 5.54 1.31 -3.27
CA TYR A 237 4.61 2.03 -4.13
C TYR A 237 5.35 2.71 -5.29
N PRO A 238 5.32 2.15 -6.50
CA PRO A 238 5.95 2.75 -7.67
C PRO A 238 5.05 3.81 -8.32
N GLU A 239 5.57 5.02 -8.51
CA GLU A 239 5.04 6.01 -9.45
C GLU A 239 5.65 5.82 -10.83
N SER A 240 6.95 5.52 -10.84
CA SER A 240 7.75 5.15 -12.00
C SER A 240 9.05 4.46 -11.55
N LYS A 241 9.90 4.05 -12.51
CA LYS A 241 11.24 3.53 -12.18
C LYS A 241 12.13 4.53 -11.44
N ASP A 242 11.93 5.82 -11.66
CA ASP A 242 12.76 6.90 -11.10
C ASP A 242 12.05 7.69 -9.99
N ASN A 243 10.84 7.28 -9.62
CA ASN A 243 10.04 7.90 -8.57
C ASN A 243 9.19 6.84 -7.87
N PHE A 244 9.46 6.57 -6.59
CA PHE A 244 8.73 5.56 -5.81
C PHE A 244 8.88 5.78 -4.30
N TYR A 245 8.02 5.12 -3.54
CA TYR A 245 8.05 5.10 -2.09
C TYR A 245 8.28 3.68 -1.57
N ILE A 246 8.99 3.56 -0.44
CA ILE A 246 9.18 2.31 0.28
C ILE A 246 8.91 2.52 1.77
N ALA A 247 8.27 1.52 2.38
CA ALA A 247 8.02 1.48 3.82
C ALA A 247 8.47 0.14 4.41
N GLY A 248 8.90 0.15 5.68
CA GLY A 248 9.39 -1.04 6.35
C GLY A 248 9.90 -0.78 7.76
N GLY A 249 10.97 -1.46 8.13
CA GLY A 249 11.60 -1.40 9.46
C GLY A 249 12.08 -2.77 9.91
N HIS A 250 12.08 -3.01 11.23
CA HIS A 250 12.51 -4.27 11.85
C HIS A 250 11.38 -4.90 12.66
N LEU A 251 11.04 -6.17 12.40
CA LEU A 251 9.89 -6.88 13.01
C LEU A 251 9.87 -6.88 14.53
N GLN A 252 11.04 -6.94 15.17
CA GLN A 252 11.19 -7.02 16.62
C GLN A 252 11.51 -5.67 17.27
N ALA A 253 11.64 -4.59 16.48
CA ALA A 253 11.94 -3.28 17.04
C ALA A 253 10.65 -2.63 17.58
N GLU A 254 10.55 -2.50 18.90
CA GLU A 254 9.46 -1.75 19.55
C GLU A 254 9.61 -0.24 19.27
N GLN A 255 10.84 0.23 19.12
CA GLN A 255 11.18 1.58 18.70
C GLN A 255 12.12 1.51 17.49
N ASN A 256 11.82 2.25 16.44
CA ASN A 256 12.67 2.32 15.26
C ASN A 256 13.53 3.59 15.36
N ASP A 257 14.82 3.41 15.52
CA ASP A 257 15.80 4.51 15.55
C ASP A 257 16.20 5.00 14.15
N GLN A 258 15.68 4.35 13.11
CA GLN A 258 15.97 4.67 11.71
C GLN A 258 14.68 4.98 10.94
N PRO A 259 14.77 5.83 9.90
CA PRO A 259 13.61 6.15 9.07
C PRO A 259 12.98 4.90 8.44
N ARG A 260 11.64 4.80 8.59
CA ARG A 260 10.83 3.66 8.11
C ARG A 260 10.10 3.93 6.81
N LEU A 261 10.10 5.18 6.33
CA LEU A 261 9.44 5.61 5.11
C LEU A 261 10.39 6.47 4.27
N TRP A 262 10.60 6.06 3.03
CA TRP A 262 11.53 6.72 2.13
C TRP A 262 10.88 7.02 0.79
N HIS A 263 11.24 8.16 0.23
CA HIS A 263 10.95 8.55 -1.15
C HIS A 263 12.24 8.51 -1.98
N TYR A 264 12.19 7.77 -3.08
CA TYR A 264 13.24 7.78 -4.10
C TYR A 264 12.81 8.64 -5.27
N GLN A 265 13.66 9.56 -5.65
CA GLN A 265 13.44 10.38 -6.83
C GLN A 265 14.77 10.65 -7.54
N SER A 266 14.84 10.24 -8.82
CA SER A 266 15.97 10.53 -9.73
C SER A 266 17.35 10.21 -9.11
N GLY A 267 17.53 9.02 -8.55
CA GLY A 267 18.80 8.55 -7.99
C GLY A 267 19.02 8.90 -6.53
N LYS A 268 18.07 9.57 -5.85
CA LYS A 268 18.23 10.01 -4.47
C LYS A 268 17.12 9.51 -3.56
N PHE A 269 17.48 8.90 -2.43
CA PHE A 269 16.57 8.62 -1.33
C PHE A 269 16.46 9.83 -0.39
N THR A 270 15.25 10.12 0.05
CA THR A 270 14.93 11.13 1.06
C THR A 270 14.00 10.50 2.09
N ALA A 271 14.41 10.53 3.37
CA ALA A 271 13.54 10.10 4.45
C ALA A 271 12.33 11.03 4.57
N LEU A 272 11.15 10.47 4.69
CA LEU A 272 9.93 11.22 4.99
C LEU A 272 9.74 11.35 6.50
N PRO A 273 8.96 12.33 6.99
CA PRO A 273 8.61 12.42 8.40
C PRO A 273 8.03 11.09 8.93
N GLU A 274 8.41 10.72 10.15
CA GLU A 274 7.94 9.48 10.76
C GLU A 274 6.44 9.50 11.02
N PRO A 275 5.70 8.40 10.67
CA PRO A 275 4.29 8.28 10.99
C PRO A 275 4.07 8.13 12.51
N PRO A 276 2.93 8.59 13.04
CA PRO A 276 2.56 8.46 14.45
C PRO A 276 2.10 7.02 14.78
N LEU A 277 2.90 6.05 14.41
CA LEU A 277 2.68 4.60 14.58
C LEU A 277 3.95 3.98 15.16
N ASP A 278 3.80 3.10 16.13
CA ASP A 278 4.93 2.33 16.69
C ASP A 278 5.24 1.10 15.82
N GLY A 279 6.48 0.63 15.84
CA GLY A 279 6.89 -0.58 15.14
C GLY A 279 7.03 -0.43 13.61
N THR A 280 7.22 -1.54 12.94
CA THR A 280 7.45 -1.64 11.50
C THR A 280 6.21 -1.30 10.69
N LEU A 281 6.35 -0.60 9.58
CA LEU A 281 5.25 -0.29 8.66
C LEU A 281 5.00 -1.49 7.72
N TYR A 282 3.78 -2.04 7.74
CA TYR A 282 3.44 -3.27 7.00
C TYR A 282 2.87 -3.00 5.62
N SER A 283 2.17 -1.90 5.43
CA SER A 283 1.55 -1.56 4.16
C SER A 283 1.80 -0.11 3.77
N LEU A 284 1.69 0.16 2.48
CA LEU A 284 1.83 1.49 1.90
C LEU A 284 0.93 1.59 0.68
N ASP A 285 0.15 2.66 0.60
CA ASP A 285 -0.58 3.02 -0.60
C ASP A 285 -0.58 4.53 -0.81
N LYS A 286 -0.96 4.97 -1.99
CA LYS A 286 -1.07 6.39 -2.33
C LYS A 286 -2.41 6.65 -3.01
N VAL A 287 -3.03 7.77 -2.68
CA VAL A 287 -4.28 8.21 -3.29
C VAL A 287 -4.22 9.71 -3.56
N ASP A 288 -4.78 10.12 -4.70
CA ASP A 288 -4.99 11.52 -5.03
C ASP A 288 -6.48 11.85 -4.84
N HIS A 289 -6.80 12.50 -3.72
CA HIS A 289 -8.14 12.96 -3.43
C HIS A 289 -8.08 14.25 -2.61
N ASN A 290 -8.41 15.39 -3.23
CA ASN A 290 -8.22 16.72 -2.65
C ASN A 290 -6.77 16.96 -2.16
N GLY A 291 -5.80 16.48 -2.94
CA GLY A 291 -4.38 16.45 -2.62
C GLY A 291 -3.84 15.02 -2.56
N GLU A 292 -2.53 14.90 -2.61
CA GLU A 292 -1.84 13.62 -2.60
C GLU A 292 -1.59 13.13 -1.17
N TRP A 293 -1.99 11.89 -0.90
CA TRP A 293 -1.88 11.25 0.41
C TRP A 293 -1.12 9.93 0.31
N LEU A 294 -0.12 9.73 1.17
CA LEU A 294 0.40 8.40 1.45
C LEU A 294 -0.34 7.82 2.65
N LEU A 295 -0.72 6.55 2.53
CA LEU A 295 -1.43 5.80 3.55
C LEU A 295 -0.55 4.65 4.02
N THR A 296 -0.42 4.46 5.33
CA THR A 296 0.34 3.35 5.90
C THR A 296 -0.37 2.74 7.09
N SER A 297 -0.11 1.46 7.34
CA SER A 297 -0.64 0.76 8.51
C SER A 297 0.31 -0.28 9.07
N ASN A 298 0.06 -0.66 10.32
CA ASN A 298 0.71 -1.74 11.02
C ASN A 298 -0.13 -2.16 12.25
N PRO A 299 0.33 -3.14 13.08
CA PRO A 299 -0.39 -3.54 14.28
C PRO A 299 -0.68 -2.43 15.31
N SER A 300 -0.04 -1.25 15.24
CA SER A 300 -0.33 -0.11 16.11
C SER A 300 -1.31 0.91 15.53
N GLY A 301 -1.78 0.70 14.30
CA GLY A 301 -2.79 1.56 13.70
C GLY A 301 -2.66 1.82 12.21
N ALA A 302 -3.29 2.90 11.77
CA ALA A 302 -3.18 3.45 10.42
C ALA A 302 -3.01 4.97 10.47
N ALA A 303 -2.30 5.51 9.48
CA ALA A 303 -2.04 6.93 9.35
C ALA A 303 -2.04 7.39 7.89
N ALA A 304 -2.38 8.66 7.66
CA ALA A 304 -2.33 9.33 6.37
C ALA A 304 -1.36 10.51 6.41
N PHE A 305 -0.50 10.59 5.41
CA PHE A 305 0.46 11.68 5.23
C PHE A 305 0.06 12.54 4.04
N HIS A 306 -0.19 13.81 4.28
CA HIS A 306 -0.46 14.75 3.19
C HIS A 306 0.86 15.27 2.62
N LEU A 307 1.14 14.95 1.35
CA LEU A 307 2.46 15.19 0.72
C LEU A 307 2.81 16.68 0.62
N GLN A 308 1.85 17.56 0.34
CA GLN A 308 2.12 18.99 0.17
C GLN A 308 2.36 19.70 1.51
N SER A 309 1.52 19.44 2.53
CA SER A 309 1.69 20.06 3.86
C SER A 309 2.73 19.35 4.73
N LYS A 310 3.17 18.15 4.34
CA LYS A 310 4.08 17.28 5.09
C LYS A 310 3.59 16.97 6.50
N THR A 311 2.28 16.75 6.65
CA THR A 311 1.62 16.52 7.93
C THR A 311 1.03 15.12 7.99
N TRP A 312 1.29 14.41 9.10
CA TRP A 312 0.66 13.14 9.42
C TRP A 312 -0.66 13.33 10.15
N HIS A 313 -1.61 12.47 9.86
CA HIS A 313 -2.87 12.32 10.58
C HIS A 313 -3.03 10.86 10.96
N LYS A 314 -3.12 10.57 12.27
CA LYS A 314 -3.45 9.23 12.74
C LYS A 314 -4.93 8.96 12.45
N LEU A 315 -5.21 7.84 11.80
CA LEU A 315 -6.56 7.47 11.38
C LEU A 315 -7.23 6.49 12.35
N SER A 316 -6.45 5.56 12.91
CA SER A 316 -6.95 4.50 13.79
C SER A 316 -5.83 3.97 14.69
N ASP A 317 -6.21 3.45 15.88
CA ASP A 317 -5.34 2.70 16.80
C ASP A 317 -5.57 1.18 16.73
N ALA A 318 -6.43 0.71 15.83
CA ALA A 318 -6.72 -0.72 15.67
C ALA A 318 -5.52 -1.48 15.10
N ASN A 319 -5.47 -2.80 15.35
CA ASN A 319 -4.44 -3.66 14.79
C ASN A 319 -4.71 -3.91 13.31
N ILE A 320 -4.09 -3.10 12.43
CA ILE A 320 -4.34 -3.06 10.99
C ILE A 320 -3.11 -3.54 10.24
N TRP A 321 -3.26 -4.60 9.44
CA TRP A 321 -2.16 -5.20 8.70
C TRP A 321 -2.03 -4.65 7.28
N ASN A 322 -3.14 -4.24 6.68
CA ASN A 322 -3.13 -3.79 5.30
C ASN A 322 -4.05 -2.57 5.09
N ILE A 323 -3.63 -1.69 4.22
CA ILE A 323 -4.42 -0.60 3.65
C ILE A 323 -4.17 -0.59 2.15
N GLN A 324 -5.25 -0.57 1.36
CA GLN A 324 -5.16 -0.55 -0.10
C GLN A 324 -6.30 0.24 -0.71
N CYS A 325 -6.00 0.93 -1.81
CA CYS A 325 -6.93 1.78 -2.53
C CYS A 325 -7.14 1.29 -3.96
N HIS A 326 -8.32 1.55 -4.49
CA HIS A 326 -8.62 1.41 -5.91
C HIS A 326 -9.14 2.75 -6.44
N GLY A 327 -8.44 3.33 -7.41
CA GLY A 327 -8.74 4.68 -7.88
C GLY A 327 -8.64 5.72 -6.76
N ASP A 328 -9.29 6.87 -6.96
CA ASP A 328 -9.04 8.07 -6.15
C ASP A 328 -9.65 8.07 -4.75
N ALA A 329 -10.47 7.10 -4.39
CA ALA A 329 -11.17 7.17 -3.11
C ALA A 329 -11.72 5.85 -2.54
N ALA A 330 -11.53 4.72 -3.16
CA ALA A 330 -12.00 3.43 -2.65
C ALA A 330 -10.91 2.74 -1.82
N CYS A 331 -10.57 3.29 -0.65
CA CYS A 331 -9.55 2.76 0.24
C CYS A 331 -10.18 1.91 1.36
N TRP A 332 -9.58 0.76 1.61
CA TRP A 332 -10.00 -0.20 2.62
C TRP A 332 -8.84 -0.60 3.52
N LEU A 333 -9.19 -0.98 4.75
CA LEU A 333 -8.26 -1.44 5.77
C LEU A 333 -8.68 -2.82 6.25
N ALA A 334 -7.70 -3.69 6.51
CA ALA A 334 -7.92 -5.02 7.08
C ALA A 334 -6.95 -5.29 8.24
N GLY A 335 -7.42 -6.05 9.22
CA GLY A 335 -6.63 -6.31 10.41
C GLY A 335 -7.12 -7.48 11.25
N LYS A 336 -6.68 -7.49 12.50
CA LYS A 336 -6.97 -8.54 13.46
C LYS A 336 -8.41 -8.43 13.99
N GLU A 337 -8.95 -9.54 14.51
CA GLU A 337 -10.26 -9.61 15.17
C GLU A 337 -11.44 -9.19 14.29
N GLY A 338 -11.37 -9.46 12.98
CA GLY A 338 -12.43 -9.08 12.04
C GLY A 338 -12.43 -7.60 11.67
N TYR A 339 -11.34 -6.88 11.94
CA TYR A 339 -11.30 -5.47 11.60
C TYR A 339 -11.25 -5.28 10.09
N ILE A 340 -12.32 -4.73 9.54
CA ILE A 340 -12.40 -4.19 8.17
C ILE A 340 -12.97 -2.78 8.27
N ALA A 341 -12.39 -1.85 7.54
CA ALA A 341 -12.86 -0.47 7.52
C ALA A 341 -12.67 0.16 6.12
N LYS A 342 -13.41 1.22 5.88
CA LYS A 342 -13.30 2.07 4.68
C LYS A 342 -12.77 3.44 5.08
N LEU A 343 -12.02 4.08 4.18
CA LEU A 343 -11.74 5.50 4.28
C LEU A 343 -12.83 6.29 3.54
N VAL A 344 -13.43 7.22 4.25
CA VAL A 344 -14.45 8.12 3.72
C VAL A 344 -13.87 9.52 3.60
N TRP A 345 -13.78 10.01 2.39
CA TRP A 345 -13.28 11.34 2.08
C TRP A 345 -14.42 12.35 2.06
N LYS A 346 -14.18 13.54 2.55
CA LYS A 346 -15.13 14.64 2.32
C LYS A 346 -15.19 14.96 0.81
N PRO A 347 -16.39 15.28 0.28
CA PRO A 347 -16.48 15.75 -1.11
C PRO A 347 -15.56 16.95 -1.33
N ALA A 348 -14.96 17.00 -2.53
CA ALA A 348 -14.20 18.18 -2.94
C ALA A 348 -15.07 19.43 -2.82
N GLN A 349 -14.57 20.47 -2.16
CA GLN A 349 -15.25 21.76 -2.18
C GLN A 349 -15.26 22.28 -3.61
N ALA A 350 -16.44 22.56 -4.14
CA ALA A 350 -16.53 23.22 -5.43
C ALA A 350 -15.73 24.54 -5.36
N PRO A 351 -14.97 24.88 -6.43
CA PRO A 351 -14.24 26.11 -6.47
C PRO A 351 -15.21 27.27 -6.17
N GLN A 352 -14.93 28.05 -5.14
CA GLN A 352 -15.70 29.25 -4.86
C GLN A 352 -15.46 30.20 -6.05
N THR A 353 -16.46 30.32 -6.91
CA THR A 353 -16.49 31.38 -7.93
C THR A 353 -16.64 32.70 -7.16
N ASN A 354 -15.53 33.41 -6.97
CA ASN A 354 -15.59 34.79 -6.52
C ASN A 354 -16.32 35.58 -7.61
N VAL A 355 -17.62 35.74 -7.43
CA VAL A 355 -18.37 36.76 -8.16
C VAL A 355 -17.90 38.09 -7.57
N VAL A 356 -16.98 38.74 -8.25
CA VAL A 356 -16.62 40.13 -7.98
C VAL A 356 -17.82 40.96 -8.42
N PRO A 357 -18.42 41.81 -7.56
CA PRO A 357 -19.55 42.64 -7.91
C PRO A 357 -19.19 43.75 -8.89
#